data_566f3ad06b07b7371907f5cb47f2a7e5
#
_entry.id   566f3ad06b07b7371907f5cb47f2a7e5
#
_cell.length_a   1.000
_cell.length_b   1.000
_cell.length_c   1.000
_cell.angle_alpha   90.00
_cell.angle_beta   90.00
_cell.angle_gamma   90.00
#
_symmetry.space_group_name_H-M   'P 1'
#
loop_
_entity.id
_entity.type
_entity.pdbx_description
1 polymer ?
#
loop_
_entity_poly.entity_id
_entity_poly.type
_entity_poly.pdbx_seq_one_letter_code
_entity_poly.pdbx_strand_id
1 'polypeptide(L)'
;MVPVSNEWKAQHDELLLPETFIELSYEITDPQLAVDANTSATNEESFSEAENITDATEKNPERYGTLEQNEWGLDGTFNYFDETPEDAGYTTSVLSGADAKYTAAPTITISFAELQTALIPGLTITWGEGIGEWAVSFRATVYNGTTKIAQMSVADNESVVSKMSMDLQNFNKIVIEIFEWCLPHRRCRVTEVFLGIRETYTKAELLGYTHSESADLLSATLPKSEITFGLDNSTGRWNPNNPSGVEKYLLERQKFVVKYGMNVNGMVEKIKGGTFWLSEWNTPANGIEASFTARDAVTFMNDVYTGPRSGTLKAIATAAFKQANLPVMSDGSARYIVDDSLADITTDFTEDTTAYTIVDVLQMVAHMGCCVFYQDRGGMVRIEPHNEEITDYVINRFRSYTHPEITISKPLRAVSVSYGENLTETLPVEAQGEVQTVSNEFINTAADAKRVANRTADVLKGRKTISGEFRADPRLSALDVISVESKYADNKVAITEITYTTSGGAFKGTYSGRIVG
;
A
#
# COMPACT_ATOMS: atom_id res chain seq x y z
N MET A 1 8.25 7.69 9.65
CA MET A 1 7.98 8.86 8.74
C MET A 1 8.51 8.58 7.35
N VAL A 2 7.74 8.85 6.30
CA VAL A 2 8.13 8.60 4.90
C VAL A 2 9.25 9.57 4.46
N PRO A 3 10.35 9.09 3.85
CA PRO A 3 11.42 9.94 3.36
C PRO A 3 10.98 10.78 2.16
N VAL A 4 11.50 12.00 2.05
CA VAL A 4 11.27 12.96 0.96
C VAL A 4 12.52 13.77 0.69
N SER A 5 12.53 14.52 -0.43
CA SER A 5 13.60 15.47 -0.76
C SER A 5 13.74 16.59 0.29
N ASN A 6 14.91 17.24 0.33
CA ASN A 6 15.09 18.42 1.16
C ASN A 6 14.25 19.60 0.68
N GLU A 7 13.99 19.65 -0.61
CA GLU A 7 13.14 20.64 -1.26
C GLU A 7 11.69 20.50 -0.81
N TRP A 8 11.16 19.27 -0.71
CA TRP A 8 9.84 19.00 -0.11
C TRP A 8 9.76 19.56 1.31
N LYS A 9 10.75 19.22 2.16
CA LYS A 9 10.78 19.67 3.55
C LYS A 9 10.77 21.20 3.64
N ALA A 10 11.63 21.87 2.86
CA ALA A 10 11.73 23.32 2.85
C ALA A 10 10.40 23.98 2.41
N GLN A 11 9.77 23.42 1.37
CA GLN A 11 8.53 23.95 0.85
C GLN A 11 7.34 23.69 1.77
N HIS A 12 7.32 22.55 2.48
CA HIS A 12 6.31 22.27 3.49
C HIS A 12 6.43 23.20 4.72
N ASP A 13 7.59 23.78 4.96
CA ASP A 13 7.82 24.72 6.05
C ASP A 13 7.40 26.15 5.73
N GLU A 14 7.12 26.47 4.47
CA GLU A 14 6.62 27.76 4.07
C GLU A 14 5.22 28.06 4.65
N LEU A 15 4.92 29.35 4.87
CA LEU A 15 3.59 29.79 5.36
C LEU A 15 2.47 29.44 4.39
N LEU A 16 2.74 29.60 3.09
CA LEU A 16 1.82 29.23 2.02
C LEU A 16 2.27 27.87 1.46
N LEU A 17 1.49 26.84 1.77
CA LEU A 17 1.72 25.53 1.17
C LEU A 17 1.45 25.57 -0.33
N PRO A 18 2.31 24.93 -1.13
CA PRO A 18 1.94 24.58 -2.49
C PRO A 18 0.74 23.61 -2.45
N GLU A 19 0.06 23.52 -3.56
CA GLU A 19 -1.05 22.58 -3.70
C GLU A 19 -0.58 21.15 -3.42
N THR A 20 -1.17 20.54 -2.39
CA THR A 20 -1.04 19.10 -2.12
C THR A 20 -2.21 18.39 -2.78
N PHE A 21 -1.96 17.27 -3.42
CA PHE A 21 -3.00 16.48 -4.08
C PHE A 21 -2.92 15.02 -3.68
N ILE A 22 -4.02 14.33 -3.92
CA ILE A 22 -4.15 12.90 -3.73
C ILE A 22 -4.30 12.27 -5.10
N GLU A 23 -3.55 11.21 -5.32
CA GLU A 23 -3.73 10.30 -6.44
C GLU A 23 -4.15 8.95 -5.87
N LEU A 24 -5.33 8.51 -6.28
CA LEU A 24 -5.90 7.23 -5.90
C LEU A 24 -5.98 6.35 -7.14
N SER A 25 -5.22 5.28 -7.16
CA SER A 25 -5.30 4.28 -8.23
C SER A 25 -6.13 3.09 -7.77
N TYR A 26 -7.09 2.68 -8.59
CA TYR A 26 -7.91 1.49 -8.39
C TYR A 26 -7.61 0.46 -9.46
N GLU A 27 -7.28 -0.74 -9.05
CA GLU A 27 -6.95 -1.86 -9.92
C GLU A 27 -8.14 -2.82 -10.04
N ILE A 28 -8.86 -2.74 -11.16
CA ILE A 28 -9.99 -3.62 -11.49
C ILE A 28 -9.43 -4.82 -12.25
N THR A 29 -9.09 -5.87 -11.52
CA THR A 29 -8.47 -7.09 -12.03
C THR A 29 -8.76 -8.27 -11.11
N ASP A 30 -8.42 -9.48 -11.56
CA ASP A 30 -8.16 -10.61 -10.67
C ASP A 30 -6.70 -10.55 -10.22
N PRO A 31 -6.42 -10.36 -8.93
CA PRO A 31 -5.04 -10.23 -8.42
C PRO A 31 -4.16 -11.45 -8.71
N GLN A 32 -4.74 -12.64 -8.92
CA GLN A 32 -4.00 -13.86 -9.20
C GLN A 32 -3.37 -13.87 -10.60
N LEU A 33 -3.92 -13.10 -11.54
CA LEU A 33 -3.43 -13.08 -12.93
C LEU A 33 -1.96 -12.66 -13.04
N ALA A 34 -1.52 -11.68 -12.27
CA ALA A 34 -0.13 -11.24 -12.28
C ALA A 34 0.85 -12.34 -11.81
N VAL A 35 0.40 -13.16 -10.86
CA VAL A 35 1.19 -14.28 -10.31
C VAL A 35 1.28 -15.45 -11.29
N ASP A 36 0.19 -15.72 -12.01
CA ASP A 36 0.07 -16.86 -12.92
C ASP A 36 0.62 -16.58 -14.33
N ALA A 37 0.89 -15.30 -14.65
CA ALA A 37 1.35 -14.88 -15.96
C ALA A 37 2.80 -15.31 -16.22
N ASN A 38 3.05 -15.83 -17.42
CA ASN A 38 4.37 -16.06 -17.95
C ASN A 38 4.52 -15.26 -19.25
N THR A 39 5.44 -14.30 -19.27
CA THR A 39 5.57 -13.35 -20.37
C THR A 39 6.87 -13.59 -21.14
N SER A 40 6.78 -13.50 -22.45
CA SER A 40 7.91 -13.57 -23.37
C SER A 40 7.72 -12.58 -24.52
N ALA A 41 8.81 -12.13 -25.13
CA ALA A 41 8.75 -11.20 -26.25
C ALA A 41 9.70 -11.60 -27.37
N THR A 42 9.42 -11.10 -28.59
CA THR A 42 10.31 -11.27 -29.74
C THR A 42 11.31 -10.14 -29.80
N ASN A 43 12.51 -10.43 -30.34
CA ASN A 43 13.54 -9.41 -30.61
C ASN A 43 13.85 -8.55 -29.36
N GLU A 44 13.97 -9.17 -28.22
CA GLU A 44 14.27 -8.52 -26.97
C GLU A 44 15.73 -8.08 -26.90
N GLU A 45 16.00 -6.91 -26.32
CA GLU A 45 17.36 -6.43 -26.03
C GLU A 45 17.95 -7.09 -24.78
N SER A 46 19.26 -7.14 -24.71
CA SER A 46 19.98 -7.80 -23.62
C SER A 46 19.84 -7.12 -22.24
N PHE A 47 19.37 -5.88 -22.20
CA PHE A 47 19.09 -5.10 -20.99
C PHE A 47 17.59 -4.99 -20.70
N SER A 48 16.77 -5.74 -21.38
CA SER A 48 15.31 -5.78 -21.28
C SER A 48 14.87 -7.00 -20.48
N GLU A 49 13.78 -6.90 -19.75
CA GLU A 49 13.20 -7.97 -18.94
C GLU A 49 11.69 -8.07 -19.18
N ALA A 50 11.32 -8.59 -20.37
CA ALA A 50 9.92 -8.73 -20.77
C ALA A 50 9.10 -9.62 -19.81
N GLU A 51 9.72 -10.56 -19.10
CA GLU A 51 9.04 -11.44 -18.16
C GLU A 51 8.47 -10.70 -16.92
N ASN A 52 8.99 -9.53 -16.60
CA ASN A 52 8.57 -8.73 -15.45
C ASN A 52 7.48 -7.69 -15.78
N ILE A 53 7.08 -7.51 -17.03
CA ILE A 53 6.10 -6.45 -17.39
C ILE A 53 4.68 -6.73 -16.91
N THR A 54 4.38 -7.94 -16.46
CA THR A 54 3.05 -8.36 -15.95
C THR A 54 3.02 -8.59 -14.45
N ASP A 55 4.11 -8.36 -13.72
CA ASP A 55 4.24 -8.65 -12.28
C ASP A 55 3.48 -7.70 -11.36
N ALA A 56 2.81 -6.69 -11.92
CA ALA A 56 2.08 -5.64 -11.21
C ALA A 56 2.94 -4.84 -10.21
N THR A 57 4.29 -4.83 -10.41
CA THR A 57 5.18 -3.91 -9.68
C THR A 57 4.98 -2.49 -10.20
N GLU A 58 5.17 -1.52 -9.32
CA GLU A 58 5.29 -0.13 -9.75
C GLU A 58 6.67 0.03 -10.38
N LYS A 59 6.71 0.22 -11.70
CA LYS A 59 7.94 0.47 -12.43
C LYS A 59 8.32 1.95 -12.32
N ASN A 60 9.60 2.21 -12.25
CA ASN A 60 10.17 3.56 -12.24
C ASN A 60 11.30 3.66 -13.28
N PRO A 61 10.94 3.58 -14.57
CA PRO A 61 11.91 3.47 -15.64
C PRO A 61 12.78 4.73 -15.74
N GLU A 62 14.08 4.52 -15.78
CA GLU A 62 15.06 5.58 -15.99
C GLU A 62 15.26 5.89 -17.47
N ARG A 63 15.85 7.06 -17.75
CA ARG A 63 16.31 7.43 -19.08
C ARG A 63 17.74 6.92 -19.25
N TYR A 64 17.96 6.08 -20.23
CA TYR A 64 19.29 5.54 -20.55
C TYR A 64 19.61 5.68 -22.04
N GLY A 65 20.89 5.76 -22.36
CA GLY A 65 21.38 5.95 -23.73
C GLY A 65 21.35 4.65 -24.53
N THR A 66 20.55 4.62 -25.58
CA THR A 66 20.36 3.45 -26.46
C THR A 66 20.96 3.59 -27.85
N LEU A 67 21.69 4.67 -28.15
CA LEU A 67 22.24 5.01 -29.44
C LEU A 67 21.17 5.18 -30.56
N GLU A 68 19.93 5.39 -30.16
CA GLU A 68 18.87 5.76 -31.11
C GLU A 68 19.01 7.22 -31.51
N GLN A 69 18.58 7.54 -32.71
CA GLN A 69 18.73 8.88 -33.28
C GLN A 69 17.93 9.91 -32.43
N ASN A 70 18.63 10.96 -31.98
CA ASN A 70 18.05 12.05 -31.16
C ASN A 70 17.47 11.62 -29.78
N GLU A 71 17.83 10.45 -29.29
CA GLU A 71 17.42 9.98 -27.95
C GLU A 71 18.40 10.40 -26.86
N TRP A 72 19.68 10.48 -27.21
CA TRP A 72 20.73 10.77 -26.25
C TRP A 72 20.94 12.27 -26.04
N GLY A 73 20.84 12.71 -24.76
CA GLY A 73 21.21 14.06 -24.33
C GLY A 73 22.46 14.06 -23.45
N LEU A 74 23.33 15.04 -23.60
CA LEU A 74 24.52 15.24 -22.76
C LEU A 74 24.28 16.27 -21.65
N ASP A 75 23.06 16.38 -21.19
CA ASP A 75 22.62 17.34 -20.16
C ASP A 75 22.61 16.74 -18.74
N GLY A 76 23.00 15.48 -18.58
CA GLY A 76 23.01 14.76 -17.32
C GLY A 76 21.66 14.11 -16.95
N THR A 77 20.67 14.14 -17.85
CA THR A 77 19.35 13.51 -17.61
C THR A 77 19.26 12.05 -18.07
N PHE A 78 20.34 11.53 -18.70
CA PHE A 78 20.41 10.16 -19.19
C PHE A 78 21.47 9.36 -18.48
N ASN A 79 21.15 8.15 -18.05
CA ASN A 79 22.09 7.15 -17.59
C ASN A 79 22.71 6.42 -18.79
N TYR A 80 23.94 5.91 -18.64
CA TYR A 80 24.60 5.17 -19.71
C TYR A 80 24.05 3.74 -19.84
N PHE A 81 23.74 3.14 -18.69
CA PHE A 81 23.05 1.86 -18.56
C PHE A 81 21.94 2.01 -17.52
N ASP A 82 20.89 1.20 -17.67
CA ASP A 82 19.87 1.06 -16.64
C ASP A 82 20.49 0.32 -15.45
N GLU A 83 20.40 0.93 -14.26
CA GLU A 83 20.87 0.31 -13.02
C GLU A 83 19.81 -0.64 -12.41
N THR A 84 18.56 -0.53 -12.88
CA THR A 84 17.41 -1.33 -12.46
C THR A 84 16.74 -1.98 -13.67
N PRO A 85 17.33 -3.07 -14.24
CA PRO A 85 16.79 -3.72 -15.45
C PRO A 85 15.34 -4.17 -15.30
N GLU A 86 14.92 -4.54 -14.09
CA GLU A 86 13.54 -4.92 -13.76
C GLU A 86 12.54 -3.78 -13.99
N ASP A 87 12.96 -2.52 -13.96
CA ASP A 87 12.14 -1.35 -14.24
C ASP A 87 12.13 -0.98 -15.73
N ALA A 88 13.08 -1.45 -16.50
CA ALA A 88 13.17 -1.17 -17.95
C ALA A 88 12.03 -1.80 -18.75
N GLY A 89 11.48 -2.92 -18.26
CA GLY A 89 10.46 -3.68 -18.97
C GLY A 89 10.95 -4.24 -20.28
N TYR A 90 10.08 -4.36 -21.26
CA TYR A 90 10.43 -4.83 -22.60
C TYR A 90 10.94 -3.71 -23.50
N THR A 91 12.08 -3.92 -24.13
CA THR A 91 12.63 -3.08 -25.21
C THR A 91 13.00 -3.97 -26.40
N THR A 92 12.49 -3.65 -27.58
CA THR A 92 12.83 -4.41 -28.79
C THR A 92 14.21 -4.05 -29.33
N SER A 93 14.92 -5.01 -29.92
CA SER A 93 16.19 -4.78 -30.66
C SER A 93 15.97 -4.20 -32.04
N VAL A 94 14.73 -4.19 -32.57
CA VAL A 94 14.39 -3.72 -33.89
C VAL A 94 14.00 -2.24 -33.86
N LEU A 95 14.54 -1.45 -34.78
CA LEU A 95 14.15 -0.06 -34.97
C LEU A 95 12.95 0.06 -35.93
N SER A 96 12.05 1.00 -35.66
CA SER A 96 11.02 1.42 -36.60
C SER A 96 11.64 2.04 -37.86
N GLY A 97 10.94 1.96 -38.98
CA GLY A 97 11.35 2.57 -40.23
C GLY A 97 11.28 4.10 -40.25
N ALA A 98 11.63 4.72 -41.39
CA ALA A 98 11.48 6.17 -41.57
C ALA A 98 10.02 6.65 -41.52
N ASP A 99 9.06 5.76 -41.68
CA ASP A 99 7.62 5.96 -41.53
C ASP A 99 7.10 5.59 -40.13
N ALA A 100 8.00 5.39 -39.17
CA ALA A 100 7.73 4.96 -37.80
C ALA A 100 7.12 3.54 -37.68
N LYS A 101 7.00 2.77 -38.75
CA LYS A 101 6.42 1.43 -38.75
C LYS A 101 7.47 0.34 -38.62
N TYR A 102 7.07 -0.79 -38.04
CA TYR A 102 7.92 -1.97 -37.97
C TYR A 102 7.65 -2.90 -39.16
N THR A 103 8.70 -3.34 -39.84
CA THR A 103 8.61 -4.31 -40.95
C THR A 103 8.15 -5.68 -40.42
N ALA A 104 8.64 -6.07 -39.25
CA ALA A 104 8.17 -7.22 -38.50
C ALA A 104 7.71 -6.71 -37.13
N ALA A 105 6.44 -6.86 -36.83
CA ALA A 105 5.84 -6.35 -35.60
C ALA A 105 6.50 -6.98 -34.36
N PRO A 106 7.12 -6.20 -33.48
CA PRO A 106 7.49 -6.69 -32.15
C PRO A 106 6.26 -7.28 -31.45
N THR A 107 6.43 -8.44 -30.83
CA THR A 107 5.32 -9.22 -30.30
C THR A 107 5.61 -9.65 -28.87
N ILE A 108 4.68 -9.37 -27.97
CA ILE A 108 4.69 -9.83 -26.58
C ILE A 108 3.64 -10.92 -26.45
N THR A 109 3.99 -12.02 -25.81
CA THR A 109 3.10 -13.14 -25.53
C THR A 109 3.02 -13.36 -24.03
N ILE A 110 1.82 -13.25 -23.47
CA ILE A 110 1.49 -13.54 -22.09
C ILE A 110 0.71 -14.86 -22.08
N SER A 111 1.22 -15.85 -21.39
CA SER A 111 0.64 -17.20 -21.33
C SER A 111 0.38 -17.63 -19.88
N PHE A 112 -0.63 -18.47 -19.71
CA PHE A 112 -1.03 -19.05 -18.43
C PHE A 112 -1.04 -20.56 -18.54
N ALA A 113 -0.57 -21.25 -17.50
CA ALA A 113 -0.59 -22.71 -17.44
C ALA A 113 -2.03 -23.26 -17.42
N GLU A 114 -2.91 -22.55 -16.71
CA GLU A 114 -4.33 -22.89 -16.56
C GLU A 114 -5.23 -21.88 -17.26
N LEU A 115 -6.48 -22.30 -17.50
CA LEU A 115 -7.50 -21.45 -18.10
C LEU A 115 -7.96 -20.40 -17.08
N GLN A 116 -7.83 -19.14 -17.39
CA GLN A 116 -8.25 -18.03 -16.56
C GLN A 116 -9.75 -17.81 -16.72
N THR A 117 -10.51 -18.05 -15.65
CA THR A 117 -11.99 -18.05 -15.67
C THR A 117 -12.62 -16.78 -15.08
N ALA A 118 -11.86 -15.98 -14.36
CA ALA A 118 -12.31 -14.68 -13.86
C ALA A 118 -12.60 -13.72 -15.03
N LEU A 119 -13.63 -12.90 -14.86
CA LEU A 119 -13.98 -11.87 -15.84
C LEU A 119 -13.21 -10.60 -15.50
N ILE A 120 -12.36 -10.14 -16.43
CA ILE A 120 -11.64 -8.86 -16.30
C ILE A 120 -12.08 -7.87 -17.40
N PRO A 121 -12.02 -6.55 -17.12
CA PRO A 121 -12.52 -5.51 -18.03
C PRO A 121 -11.60 -5.20 -19.21
N GLY A 122 -10.42 -5.83 -19.30
CA GLY A 122 -9.49 -5.60 -20.39
C GLY A 122 -8.03 -5.57 -19.97
N LEU A 123 -7.24 -4.74 -20.63
CA LEU A 123 -5.80 -4.58 -20.42
C LEU A 123 -5.44 -3.10 -20.32
N THR A 124 -4.46 -2.77 -19.49
CA THR A 124 -3.81 -1.47 -19.51
C THR A 124 -2.34 -1.66 -19.88
N ILE A 125 -1.86 -0.98 -20.91
CA ILE A 125 -0.49 -1.05 -21.38
C ILE A 125 0.17 0.30 -21.12
N THR A 126 1.28 0.30 -20.39
CA THR A 126 2.16 1.45 -20.20
C THR A 126 3.35 1.28 -21.14
N TRP A 127 3.49 2.24 -22.06
CA TRP A 127 4.57 2.26 -23.05
C TRP A 127 5.85 2.84 -22.45
N GLY A 128 6.72 3.40 -23.26
CA GLY A 128 8.00 4.00 -22.85
C GLY A 128 7.82 5.22 -21.92
N GLU A 129 7.36 5.01 -20.72
CA GLU A 129 7.02 6.08 -19.75
C GLU A 129 8.22 6.97 -19.42
N GLY A 130 9.41 6.38 -19.20
CA GLY A 130 10.63 7.13 -18.86
C GLY A 130 11.07 8.13 -19.92
N ILE A 131 10.74 7.89 -21.19
CA ILE A 131 11.09 8.76 -22.32
C ILE A 131 9.88 9.48 -22.94
N GLY A 132 8.65 9.17 -22.46
CA GLY A 132 7.43 9.80 -22.97
C GLY A 132 7.06 9.39 -24.39
N GLU A 133 7.36 8.14 -24.80
CA GLU A 133 7.05 7.59 -26.12
C GLU A 133 5.98 6.48 -26.02
N TRP A 134 5.25 6.24 -27.12
CA TRP A 134 4.14 5.29 -27.15
C TRP A 134 3.98 4.59 -28.51
N ALA A 135 3.29 3.46 -28.50
CA ALA A 135 2.82 2.82 -29.72
C ALA A 135 1.61 3.56 -30.28
N VAL A 136 1.68 3.99 -31.54
CA VAL A 136 0.57 4.63 -32.27
C VAL A 136 -0.43 3.58 -32.73
N SER A 137 0.06 2.45 -33.26
CA SER A 137 -0.77 1.36 -33.74
C SER A 137 -0.31 0.02 -33.19
N PHE A 138 -1.25 -0.70 -32.58
CA PHE A 138 -0.99 -2.00 -31.97
C PHE A 138 -2.27 -2.83 -31.89
N ARG A 139 -2.12 -4.12 -31.55
CA ARG A 139 -3.22 -5.06 -31.46
C ARG A 139 -3.00 -6.03 -30.32
N ALA A 140 -4.03 -6.27 -29.51
CA ALA A 140 -4.09 -7.38 -28.57
C ALA A 140 -5.05 -8.44 -29.07
N THR A 141 -4.60 -9.69 -29.09
CA THR A 141 -5.41 -10.86 -29.48
C THR A 141 -5.39 -11.86 -28.34
N VAL A 142 -6.56 -12.34 -27.95
CA VAL A 142 -6.76 -13.23 -26.81
C VAL A 142 -7.23 -14.60 -27.27
N TYR A 143 -6.64 -15.64 -26.68
CA TYR A 143 -6.87 -17.02 -27.10
C TYR A 143 -7.28 -17.93 -25.93
N ASN A 144 -8.08 -18.93 -26.25
CA ASN A 144 -8.27 -20.14 -25.48
C ASN A 144 -7.62 -21.29 -26.27
N GLY A 145 -6.48 -21.76 -25.82
CA GLY A 145 -5.63 -22.66 -26.58
C GLY A 145 -5.19 -22.06 -27.90
N THR A 146 -5.68 -22.62 -28.99
CA THR A 146 -5.43 -22.11 -30.36
C THR A 146 -6.58 -21.26 -30.90
N THR A 147 -7.71 -21.22 -30.20
CA THR A 147 -8.91 -20.51 -30.65
C THR A 147 -8.85 -19.05 -30.22
N LYS A 148 -8.94 -18.15 -31.20
CA LYS A 148 -9.07 -16.72 -30.94
C LYS A 148 -10.48 -16.44 -30.37
N ILE A 149 -10.53 -15.83 -29.18
CA ILE A 149 -11.79 -15.50 -28.49
C ILE A 149 -12.09 -14.00 -28.49
N ALA A 150 -11.06 -13.16 -28.49
CA ALA A 150 -11.21 -11.71 -28.54
C ALA A 150 -10.03 -11.06 -29.29
N GLN A 151 -10.27 -9.87 -29.84
CA GLN A 151 -9.24 -9.07 -30.47
C GLN A 151 -9.63 -7.59 -30.42
N MET A 152 -8.67 -6.75 -30.05
CA MET A 152 -8.79 -5.30 -30.14
C MET A 152 -7.59 -4.73 -30.88
N SER A 153 -7.84 -3.84 -31.84
CA SER A 153 -6.82 -3.08 -32.54
C SER A 153 -7.01 -1.61 -32.22
N VAL A 154 -5.91 -0.95 -31.93
CA VAL A 154 -5.84 0.49 -31.69
C VAL A 154 -5.03 1.10 -32.83
N ALA A 155 -5.53 2.18 -33.39
CA ALA A 155 -4.83 3.07 -34.31
C ALA A 155 -4.91 4.49 -33.75
N ASP A 156 -3.96 5.31 -34.09
CA ASP A 156 -3.94 6.73 -33.67
C ASP A 156 -3.93 6.94 -32.14
N ASN A 157 -3.22 6.05 -31.41
CA ASN A 157 -3.00 6.28 -29.99
C ASN A 157 -2.01 7.43 -29.78
N GLU A 158 -2.33 8.31 -28.84
CA GLU A 158 -1.53 9.51 -28.48
C GLU A 158 -1.14 9.50 -26.98
N SER A 159 -1.20 8.36 -26.32
CA SER A 159 -0.99 8.26 -24.87
C SER A 159 0.07 7.22 -24.52
N VAL A 160 0.90 7.55 -23.54
CA VAL A 160 1.85 6.63 -22.91
C VAL A 160 1.12 5.50 -22.18
N VAL A 161 -0.10 5.71 -21.71
CA VAL A 161 -0.93 4.67 -21.10
C VAL A 161 -2.15 4.40 -21.98
N SER A 162 -2.28 3.16 -22.45
CA SER A 162 -3.39 2.73 -23.30
C SER A 162 -4.29 1.75 -22.55
N LYS A 163 -5.58 2.10 -22.43
CA LYS A 163 -6.60 1.23 -21.84
C LYS A 163 -7.38 0.53 -22.94
N MET A 164 -7.29 -0.80 -22.99
CA MET A 164 -8.02 -1.64 -23.92
C MET A 164 -9.22 -2.27 -23.21
N SER A 165 -10.38 -1.62 -23.27
CA SER A 165 -11.60 -2.11 -22.62
C SER A 165 -12.25 -3.20 -23.44
N MET A 166 -12.22 -4.43 -22.95
CA MET A 166 -12.89 -5.60 -23.53
C MET A 166 -13.13 -6.66 -22.44
N ASP A 167 -14.30 -7.27 -22.44
CA ASP A 167 -14.62 -8.37 -21.53
C ASP A 167 -13.72 -9.58 -21.84
N LEU A 168 -12.85 -9.96 -20.93
CA LEU A 168 -11.95 -11.10 -21.05
C LEU A 168 -12.27 -12.15 -20.01
N GLN A 169 -12.57 -13.36 -20.47
CA GLN A 169 -12.88 -14.52 -19.64
C GLN A 169 -12.56 -15.80 -20.41
N ASN A 170 -12.23 -16.87 -19.71
CA ASN A 170 -11.93 -18.18 -20.29
C ASN A 170 -10.79 -18.15 -21.31
N PHE A 171 -9.68 -17.53 -20.96
CA PHE A 171 -8.49 -17.39 -21.79
C PHE A 171 -7.25 -17.99 -21.12
N ASN A 172 -6.25 -18.35 -21.91
CA ASN A 172 -4.94 -18.77 -21.41
C ASN A 172 -3.75 -18.17 -22.18
N LYS A 173 -4.03 -17.28 -23.14
CA LYS A 173 -2.95 -16.59 -23.86
C LYS A 173 -3.42 -15.24 -24.40
N ILE A 174 -2.54 -14.24 -24.28
CA ILE A 174 -2.70 -12.91 -24.86
C ILE A 174 -1.47 -12.60 -25.71
N VAL A 175 -1.69 -12.08 -26.91
CA VAL A 175 -0.61 -11.68 -27.84
C VAL A 175 -0.79 -10.21 -28.19
N ILE A 176 0.24 -9.41 -27.90
CA ILE A 176 0.28 -7.97 -28.23
C ILE A 176 1.28 -7.77 -29.36
N GLU A 177 0.83 -7.18 -30.45
CA GLU A 177 1.63 -6.89 -31.65
C GLU A 177 1.69 -5.37 -31.84
N ILE A 178 2.90 -4.82 -32.03
CA ILE A 178 3.16 -3.38 -32.16
C ILE A 178 3.52 -3.09 -33.63
N PHE A 179 2.73 -2.25 -34.31
CA PHE A 179 2.89 -1.98 -35.75
C PHE A 179 3.56 -0.64 -36.02
N GLU A 180 3.28 0.40 -35.19
CA GLU A 180 3.76 1.76 -35.42
C GLU A 180 4.09 2.42 -34.07
N TRP A 181 5.23 3.09 -34.02
CA TRP A 181 5.71 3.87 -32.90
C TRP A 181 5.45 5.37 -33.11
N CYS A 182 5.51 6.20 -32.10
CA CYS A 182 5.26 7.64 -32.23
C CYS A 182 6.37 8.39 -32.97
N LEU A 183 7.58 7.81 -33.07
CA LEU A 183 8.73 8.39 -33.74
C LEU A 183 9.43 7.38 -34.68
N PRO A 184 10.03 7.83 -35.79
CA PRO A 184 10.84 6.98 -36.66
C PRO A 184 12.18 6.63 -36.03
N HIS A 185 12.75 5.50 -36.42
CA HIS A 185 14.06 5.01 -36.00
C HIS A 185 14.16 4.82 -34.47
N ARG A 186 13.07 4.36 -33.87
CA ARG A 186 12.94 4.07 -32.43
C ARG A 186 12.73 2.59 -32.17
N ARG A 187 13.19 2.16 -31.01
CA ARG A 187 12.82 0.88 -30.39
C ARG A 187 11.49 1.04 -29.68
N CYS A 188 10.57 0.09 -29.80
CA CYS A 188 9.41 0.12 -28.93
C CYS A 188 9.78 -0.34 -27.52
N ARG A 189 9.11 0.25 -26.55
CA ARG A 189 9.26 -0.02 -25.11
C ARG A 189 7.90 -0.24 -24.48
N VAL A 190 7.81 -1.26 -23.63
CA VAL A 190 6.64 -1.55 -22.83
C VAL A 190 7.08 -1.68 -21.38
N THR A 191 6.74 -0.70 -20.58
CA THR A 191 7.11 -0.67 -19.16
C THR A 191 6.26 -1.67 -18.39
N GLU A 192 4.94 -1.72 -18.66
CA GLU A 192 4.00 -2.58 -17.92
C GLU A 192 2.84 -3.02 -18.82
N VAL A 193 2.36 -4.25 -18.61
CA VAL A 193 1.07 -4.74 -19.11
C VAL A 193 0.24 -5.18 -17.92
N PHE A 194 -0.66 -4.31 -17.48
CA PHE A 194 -1.57 -4.62 -16.40
C PHE A 194 -2.78 -5.41 -16.93
N LEU A 195 -3.01 -6.59 -16.36
CA LEU A 195 -4.07 -7.52 -16.75
C LEU A 195 -5.42 -7.11 -16.11
N GLY A 196 -5.97 -6.02 -16.58
CA GLY A 196 -7.15 -5.36 -16.06
C GLY A 196 -7.21 -3.91 -16.48
N ILE A 197 -8.07 -3.14 -15.83
CA ILE A 197 -8.14 -1.69 -16.01
C ILE A 197 -7.69 -1.01 -14.72
N ARG A 198 -6.64 -0.19 -14.83
CA ARG A 198 -6.21 0.70 -13.75
C ARG A 198 -6.87 2.07 -13.95
N GLU A 199 -7.65 2.48 -12.97
CA GLU A 199 -8.27 3.79 -12.92
C GLU A 199 -7.51 4.66 -11.93
N THR A 200 -7.19 5.88 -12.34
CA THR A 200 -6.51 6.85 -11.47
C THR A 200 -7.44 8.04 -11.26
N TYR A 201 -7.72 8.34 -10.02
CA TYR A 201 -8.57 9.44 -9.59
C TYR A 201 -7.72 10.50 -8.90
N THR A 202 -7.99 11.73 -9.27
CA THR A 202 -7.33 12.91 -8.73
C THR A 202 -8.36 13.83 -8.08
N LYS A 203 -7.95 15.02 -7.68
CA LYS A 203 -8.84 16.04 -7.11
C LYS A 203 -10.06 16.35 -7.99
N ALA A 204 -9.99 16.13 -9.29
CA ALA A 204 -11.10 16.43 -10.20
C ALA A 204 -12.26 15.42 -10.03
N GLU A 205 -11.95 14.17 -9.71
CA GLU A 205 -12.92 13.08 -9.60
C GLU A 205 -13.26 12.75 -8.14
N LEU A 206 -12.38 13.09 -7.20
CA LEU A 206 -12.57 12.83 -5.77
C LEU A 206 -13.47 13.91 -5.14
N LEU A 207 -14.66 13.52 -4.70
CA LEU A 207 -15.63 14.41 -4.03
C LEU A 207 -15.35 14.59 -2.54
N GLY A 208 -14.56 13.72 -1.95
CA GLY A 208 -14.10 13.76 -0.58
C GLY A 208 -13.11 12.62 -0.34
N TYR A 209 -12.26 12.79 0.68
CA TYR A 209 -11.29 11.76 1.03
C TYR A 209 -10.95 11.84 2.51
N THR A 210 -10.92 10.69 3.15
CA THR A 210 -10.43 10.53 4.53
C THR A 210 -9.52 9.31 4.58
N HIS A 211 -8.37 9.45 5.22
CA HIS A 211 -7.46 8.35 5.54
C HIS A 211 -7.20 8.34 7.04
N SER A 212 -7.54 7.26 7.71
CA SER A 212 -7.36 7.08 9.15
C SER A 212 -6.42 5.91 9.41
N GLU A 213 -5.41 6.13 10.24
CA GLU A 213 -4.49 5.10 10.74
C GLU A 213 -4.55 5.09 12.27
N SER A 214 -4.62 3.91 12.86
CA SER A 214 -4.46 3.72 14.30
C SER A 214 -3.65 2.46 14.60
N ALA A 215 -2.79 2.56 15.62
CA ALA A 215 -2.01 1.45 16.13
C ALA A 215 -1.75 1.61 17.62
N ASP A 216 -1.74 0.50 18.35
CA ASP A 216 -1.52 0.48 19.78
C ASP A 216 -0.07 0.10 20.10
N LEU A 217 0.60 0.91 20.91
CA LEU A 217 1.98 0.69 21.36
C LEU A 217 2.19 -0.61 22.16
N LEU A 218 1.10 -1.21 22.64
CA LEU A 218 1.07 -2.46 23.37
C LEU A 218 0.47 -3.62 22.58
N SER A 219 -0.06 -3.35 21.38
CA SER A 219 -0.87 -4.30 20.60
C SER A 219 -2.00 -4.95 21.43
N ALA A 220 -2.55 -4.21 22.39
CA ALA A 220 -3.73 -4.63 23.17
C ALA A 220 -5.03 -4.43 22.38
N THR A 221 -5.00 -3.60 21.34
CA THR A 221 -6.08 -3.40 20.37
C THR A 221 -5.56 -3.64 18.96
N LEU A 222 -6.47 -4.03 18.05
CA LEU A 222 -6.10 -4.27 16.67
C LEU A 222 -5.76 -2.96 15.96
N PRO A 223 -4.75 -2.96 15.10
CA PRO A 223 -4.46 -1.83 14.24
C PRO A 223 -5.58 -1.65 13.21
N LYS A 224 -5.72 -0.43 12.72
CA LYS A 224 -6.65 -0.10 11.64
C LYS A 224 -6.02 0.92 10.71
N SER A 225 -6.04 0.65 9.42
CA SER A 225 -5.78 1.63 8.39
C SER A 225 -6.89 1.55 7.34
N GLU A 226 -7.57 2.69 7.11
CA GLU A 226 -8.78 2.75 6.29
C GLU A 226 -8.83 4.05 5.50
N ILE A 227 -9.25 3.95 4.25
CA ILE A 227 -9.61 5.12 3.44
C ILE A 227 -11.10 5.10 3.12
N THR A 228 -11.72 6.27 3.17
CA THR A 228 -13.06 6.52 2.65
C THR A 228 -13.02 7.66 1.66
N PHE A 229 -13.71 7.52 0.54
CA PHE A 229 -13.74 8.54 -0.50
C PHE A 229 -15.02 8.47 -1.31
N GLY A 230 -15.38 9.60 -1.92
CA GLY A 230 -16.46 9.72 -2.88
C GLY A 230 -15.93 9.89 -4.30
N LEU A 231 -16.60 9.28 -5.28
CA LEU A 231 -16.35 9.49 -6.71
C LEU A 231 -17.58 10.06 -7.40
N ASP A 232 -17.36 10.87 -8.43
CA ASP A 232 -18.43 11.30 -9.32
C ASP A 232 -19.04 10.08 -10.05
N ASN A 233 -20.33 9.88 -9.86
CA ASN A 233 -21.10 8.82 -10.49
C ASN A 233 -22.23 9.37 -11.38
N SER A 234 -22.06 10.57 -11.91
CA SER A 234 -23.04 11.20 -12.82
C SER A 234 -23.38 10.34 -14.05
N THR A 235 -22.46 9.49 -14.48
CA THR A 235 -22.66 8.52 -15.57
C THR A 235 -23.39 7.24 -15.14
N GLY A 236 -23.59 7.03 -13.84
CA GLY A 236 -24.14 5.81 -13.27
C GLY A 236 -23.23 4.58 -13.39
N ARG A 237 -21.93 4.78 -13.67
CA ARG A 237 -20.96 3.69 -13.87
C ARG A 237 -20.84 2.75 -12.66
N TRP A 238 -20.93 3.30 -11.46
CA TRP A 238 -20.82 2.57 -10.18
C TRP A 238 -22.18 2.08 -9.67
N ASN A 239 -23.26 2.28 -10.40
CA ASN A 239 -24.58 1.80 -9.98
C ASN A 239 -24.71 0.29 -10.29
N PRO A 240 -24.97 -0.57 -9.28
CA PRO A 240 -25.11 -2.01 -9.49
C PRO A 240 -26.24 -2.41 -10.46
N ASN A 241 -27.23 -1.55 -10.64
CA ASN A 241 -28.33 -1.80 -11.60
C ASN A 241 -27.99 -1.34 -13.03
N ASN A 242 -26.82 -0.75 -13.27
CA ASN A 242 -26.40 -0.36 -14.61
C ASN A 242 -25.74 -1.55 -15.32
N PRO A 243 -26.34 -2.13 -16.36
CA PRO A 243 -25.78 -3.28 -17.07
C PRO A 243 -24.45 -2.99 -17.78
N SER A 244 -24.15 -1.70 -18.02
CA SER A 244 -22.87 -1.24 -18.57
C SER A 244 -21.91 -0.78 -17.48
N GLY A 245 -22.25 -0.94 -16.21
CA GLY A 245 -21.44 -0.58 -15.07
C GLY A 245 -20.27 -1.54 -14.82
N VAL A 246 -19.51 -1.24 -13.79
CA VAL A 246 -18.31 -2.00 -13.41
C VAL A 246 -18.59 -3.13 -12.41
N GLU A 247 -19.80 -3.23 -11.89
CA GLU A 247 -20.18 -4.19 -10.84
C GLU A 247 -19.79 -5.64 -11.19
N LYS A 248 -19.99 -6.06 -12.45
CA LYS A 248 -19.66 -7.41 -12.93
C LYS A 248 -18.16 -7.78 -12.83
N TYR A 249 -17.27 -6.79 -12.68
CA TYR A 249 -15.82 -7.01 -12.55
C TYR A 249 -15.35 -6.89 -11.11
N LEU A 250 -16.21 -6.50 -10.16
CA LEU A 250 -15.81 -6.31 -8.78
C LEU A 250 -15.62 -7.67 -8.12
N LEU A 251 -14.39 -7.90 -7.69
CA LEU A 251 -13.97 -9.09 -6.96
C LEU A 251 -13.49 -8.68 -5.57
N GLU A 252 -13.51 -9.60 -4.65
CA GLU A 252 -12.84 -9.41 -3.36
C GLU A 252 -11.34 -9.14 -3.56
N ARG A 253 -10.77 -8.36 -2.66
CA ARG A 253 -9.33 -8.06 -2.61
C ARG A 253 -8.80 -7.22 -3.79
N GLN A 254 -9.65 -6.51 -4.50
CA GLN A 254 -9.18 -5.52 -5.48
C GLN A 254 -8.50 -4.34 -4.78
N LYS A 255 -7.36 -3.95 -5.34
CA LYS A 255 -6.39 -3.08 -4.68
C LYS A 255 -6.62 -1.60 -5.00
N PHE A 256 -6.48 -0.76 -3.98
CA PHE A 256 -6.31 0.68 -4.09
C PHE A 256 -4.90 1.07 -3.64
N VAL A 257 -4.27 1.94 -4.40
CA VAL A 257 -2.99 2.55 -4.03
C VAL A 257 -3.18 4.04 -3.92
N VAL A 258 -2.78 4.60 -2.78
CA VAL A 258 -2.84 6.04 -2.53
C VAL A 258 -1.44 6.61 -2.60
N LYS A 259 -1.31 7.73 -3.32
CA LYS A 259 -0.12 8.57 -3.32
C LYS A 259 -0.50 9.99 -2.90
N TYR A 260 0.34 10.60 -2.10
CA TYR A 260 0.26 12.02 -1.80
C TYR A 260 1.31 12.77 -2.62
N GLY A 261 0.91 13.86 -3.25
CA GLY A 261 1.78 14.65 -4.08
C GLY A 261 1.86 16.10 -3.65
N MET A 262 2.99 16.72 -3.90
CA MET A 262 3.19 18.15 -3.73
C MET A 262 3.99 18.70 -4.92
N ASN A 263 3.65 19.90 -5.38
CA ASN A 263 4.44 20.59 -6.38
C ASN A 263 5.68 21.20 -5.70
N VAL A 264 6.84 20.69 -6.03
CA VAL A 264 8.14 21.12 -5.49
C VAL A 264 8.94 21.75 -6.63
N ASN A 265 9.12 23.07 -6.60
CA ASN A 265 9.87 23.82 -7.63
C ASN A 265 9.41 23.56 -9.08
N GLY A 266 8.10 23.34 -9.28
CA GLY A 266 7.52 23.09 -10.60
C GLY A 266 7.50 21.62 -11.04
N MET A 267 8.06 20.73 -10.24
CA MET A 267 7.96 19.28 -10.41
C MET A 267 7.06 18.68 -9.34
N VAL A 268 6.37 17.61 -9.68
CA VAL A 268 5.50 16.92 -8.74
C VAL A 268 6.30 15.79 -8.07
N GLU A 269 6.55 15.94 -6.77
CA GLU A 269 7.08 14.84 -5.95
C GLU A 269 5.91 14.08 -5.31
N LYS A 270 5.93 12.74 -5.40
CA LYS A 270 4.89 11.86 -4.84
C LYS A 270 5.48 10.94 -3.79
N ILE A 271 4.72 10.67 -2.74
CA ILE A 271 5.05 9.71 -1.69
C ILE A 271 3.94 8.68 -1.54
N LYS A 272 4.29 7.49 -1.05
CA LYS A 272 3.33 6.42 -0.76
C LYS A 272 2.36 6.87 0.35
N GLY A 273 1.07 6.81 0.05
CA GLY A 273 -0.01 7.09 1.01
C GLY A 273 -0.58 5.84 1.66
N GLY A 274 -0.47 4.69 1.01
CA GLY A 274 -0.94 3.40 1.53
C GLY A 274 -1.45 2.48 0.44
N THR A 275 -1.56 1.20 0.79
CA THR A 275 -2.18 0.16 -0.04
C THR A 275 -3.38 -0.39 0.71
N PHE A 276 -4.52 -0.41 0.07
CA PHE A 276 -5.80 -0.78 0.64
C PHE A 276 -6.55 -1.72 -0.30
N TRP A 277 -7.58 -2.39 0.22
CA TRP A 277 -8.43 -3.29 -0.56
C TRP A 277 -9.88 -2.92 -0.37
N LEU A 278 -10.65 -3.01 -1.45
CA LEU A 278 -12.08 -2.75 -1.46
C LEU A 278 -12.78 -3.57 -0.37
N SER A 279 -13.46 -2.87 0.54
CA SER A 279 -14.28 -3.47 1.60
C SER A 279 -15.76 -3.25 1.31
N GLU A 280 -16.12 -2.01 1.00
CA GLU A 280 -17.51 -1.63 0.78
C GLU A 280 -17.62 -0.52 -0.26
N TRP A 281 -18.69 -0.53 -1.06
CA TRP A 281 -19.09 0.65 -1.81
C TRP A 281 -20.62 0.83 -1.72
N ASN A 282 -21.06 2.06 -1.79
CA ASN A 282 -22.45 2.44 -1.74
C ASN A 282 -22.76 3.50 -2.80
N THR A 283 -23.83 3.27 -3.54
CA THR A 283 -24.33 4.23 -4.52
C THR A 283 -25.82 4.38 -4.33
N PRO A 284 -26.32 5.58 -3.97
CA PRO A 284 -27.76 5.84 -3.93
C PRO A 284 -28.40 5.58 -5.30
N ALA A 285 -29.60 5.04 -5.33
CA ALA A 285 -30.26 4.61 -6.57
C ALA A 285 -30.34 5.70 -7.66
N ASN A 286 -30.43 6.96 -7.26
CA ASN A 286 -30.44 8.13 -8.14
C ASN A 286 -29.29 9.11 -7.81
N GLY A 287 -28.23 8.60 -7.15
CA GLY A 287 -27.11 9.42 -6.70
C GLY A 287 -26.09 9.67 -7.79
N ILE A 288 -25.55 10.87 -7.76
CA ILE A 288 -24.45 11.29 -8.61
C ILE A 288 -23.08 11.02 -7.95
N GLU A 289 -23.08 10.46 -6.75
CA GLU A 289 -21.90 10.11 -5.98
C GLU A 289 -21.90 8.62 -5.64
N ALA A 290 -20.74 7.99 -5.75
CA ALA A 290 -20.46 6.65 -5.23
C ALA A 290 -19.44 6.77 -4.10
N SER A 291 -19.76 6.20 -2.94
CA SER A 291 -18.90 6.20 -1.77
C SER A 291 -18.20 4.86 -1.61
N PHE A 292 -16.92 4.88 -1.30
CA PHE A 292 -16.07 3.71 -1.16
C PHE A 292 -15.41 3.69 0.21
N THR A 293 -15.26 2.49 0.75
CA THR A 293 -14.42 2.19 1.91
C THR A 293 -13.43 1.11 1.50
N ALA A 294 -12.15 1.36 1.71
CA ALA A 294 -11.10 0.37 1.52
C ALA A 294 -10.22 0.29 2.77
N ARG A 295 -9.80 -0.93 3.12
CA ARG A 295 -9.12 -1.25 4.37
C ARG A 295 -7.79 -1.93 4.10
N ASP A 296 -6.94 -1.95 5.12
CA ASP A 296 -5.66 -2.64 5.11
C ASP A 296 -5.79 -4.18 5.03
N ALA A 297 -4.67 -4.88 4.90
CA ALA A 297 -4.64 -6.34 4.78
C ALA A 297 -5.06 -7.06 6.08
N VAL A 298 -5.14 -6.36 7.22
CA VAL A 298 -5.57 -6.95 8.49
C VAL A 298 -7.00 -7.49 8.40
N THR A 299 -7.84 -6.86 7.57
CA THR A 299 -9.22 -7.33 7.33
C THR A 299 -9.32 -8.72 6.71
N PHE A 300 -8.27 -9.25 6.08
CA PHE A 300 -8.26 -10.59 5.49
C PHE A 300 -7.94 -11.71 6.49
N MET A 301 -7.68 -11.36 7.74
CA MET A 301 -7.20 -12.28 8.78
C MET A 301 -8.29 -12.73 9.76
N ASN A 302 -9.57 -12.64 9.36
CA ASN A 302 -10.71 -12.99 10.22
C ASN A 302 -11.07 -14.47 10.21
N ASP A 303 -10.41 -15.29 9.40
CA ASP A 303 -10.62 -16.74 9.39
C ASP A 303 -10.12 -17.39 10.67
N VAL A 304 -10.72 -18.52 11.04
CA VAL A 304 -10.31 -19.30 12.21
C VAL A 304 -8.89 -19.83 12.01
N TYR A 305 -8.03 -19.57 12.97
CA TYR A 305 -6.67 -20.07 12.97
C TYR A 305 -6.61 -21.57 13.30
N THR A 306 -5.96 -22.33 12.44
CA THR A 306 -5.81 -23.79 12.56
C THR A 306 -4.35 -24.24 12.71
N GLY A 307 -3.42 -23.30 12.71
CA GLY A 307 -1.99 -23.58 12.80
C GLY A 307 -1.51 -23.92 14.22
N PRO A 308 -0.18 -24.06 14.41
CA PRO A 308 0.41 -24.38 15.69
C PRO A 308 0.23 -23.26 16.70
N ARG A 309 -0.12 -23.60 17.93
CA ARG A 309 -0.27 -22.66 19.07
C ARG A 309 0.87 -22.78 20.10
N SER A 310 1.84 -23.65 19.84
CA SER A 310 3.02 -23.88 20.68
C SER A 310 4.28 -23.73 19.83
N GLY A 311 5.35 -23.26 20.45
CA GLY A 311 6.62 -22.99 19.81
C GLY A 311 7.07 -21.54 19.97
N THR A 312 7.97 -21.07 19.10
CA THR A 312 8.44 -19.70 19.13
C THR A 312 7.37 -18.76 18.58
N LEU A 313 7.26 -17.55 19.15
CA LEU A 313 6.28 -16.55 18.66
C LEU A 313 6.48 -16.23 17.18
N LYS A 314 7.72 -16.20 16.71
CA LYS A 314 8.04 -16.03 15.29
C LYS A 314 7.46 -17.14 14.42
N ALA A 315 7.58 -18.41 14.84
CA ALA A 315 7.05 -19.55 14.09
C ALA A 315 5.51 -19.51 14.02
N ILE A 316 4.86 -19.19 15.14
CA ILE A 316 3.40 -19.06 15.23
C ILE A 316 2.91 -17.92 14.33
N ALA A 317 3.50 -16.72 14.41
CA ALA A 317 3.15 -15.60 13.57
C ALA A 317 3.34 -15.90 12.08
N THR A 318 4.47 -16.54 11.73
CA THR A 318 4.74 -16.94 10.34
C THR A 318 3.70 -17.94 9.82
N ALA A 319 3.29 -18.91 10.65
CA ALA A 319 2.23 -19.86 10.29
C ALA A 319 0.88 -19.16 10.12
N ALA A 320 0.56 -18.19 10.99
CA ALA A 320 -0.66 -17.40 10.92
C ALA A 320 -0.73 -16.55 9.64
N PHE A 321 0.35 -15.86 9.27
CA PHE A 321 0.43 -15.10 8.02
C PHE A 321 0.35 -16.00 6.78
N LYS A 322 0.98 -17.17 6.79
CA LYS A 322 0.85 -18.14 5.70
C LYS A 322 -0.60 -18.63 5.55
N GLN A 323 -1.29 -18.89 6.66
CA GLN A 323 -2.70 -19.28 6.62
C GLN A 323 -3.59 -18.15 6.13
N ALA A 324 -3.30 -16.88 6.48
CA ALA A 324 -4.06 -15.72 6.02
C ALA A 324 -4.02 -15.55 4.49
N ASN A 325 -3.02 -16.13 3.83
CA ASN A 325 -2.85 -16.07 2.37
C ASN A 325 -3.03 -14.63 1.84
N LEU A 326 -2.27 -13.70 2.42
CA LEU A 326 -2.31 -12.30 2.00
C LEU A 326 -1.88 -12.17 0.54
N PRO A 327 -2.44 -11.19 -0.20
CA PRO A 327 -1.94 -10.86 -1.53
C PRO A 327 -0.43 -10.58 -1.46
N VAL A 328 0.36 -11.24 -2.29
CA VAL A 328 1.82 -11.03 -2.32
C VAL A 328 2.18 -9.58 -2.64
N MET A 329 3.38 -9.18 -2.30
CA MET A 329 3.95 -7.92 -2.79
C MET A 329 4.15 -8.03 -4.30
N SER A 330 4.32 -6.89 -4.93
CA SER A 330 4.51 -6.81 -6.37
C SER A 330 5.74 -7.58 -6.88
N ASP A 331 6.79 -7.67 -6.08
CA ASP A 331 8.00 -8.48 -6.36
C ASP A 331 7.84 -9.98 -6.03
N GLY A 332 6.60 -10.43 -5.75
CA GLY A 332 6.31 -11.81 -5.37
C GLY A 332 6.66 -12.17 -3.93
N SER A 333 7.25 -11.25 -3.17
CA SER A 333 7.60 -11.50 -1.77
C SER A 333 6.36 -11.55 -0.86
N ALA A 334 6.52 -12.20 0.30
CA ALA A 334 5.47 -12.27 1.29
C ALA A 334 5.15 -10.87 1.86
N ARG A 335 3.86 -10.54 1.99
CA ARG A 335 3.37 -9.24 2.50
C ARG A 335 3.44 -9.13 4.02
N TYR A 336 4.43 -9.72 4.67
CA TYR A 336 4.60 -9.60 6.11
C TYR A 336 6.05 -9.66 6.55
N ILE A 337 6.35 -9.01 7.67
CA ILE A 337 7.62 -9.09 8.37
C ILE A 337 7.35 -9.42 9.83
N VAL A 338 8.06 -10.40 10.35
CA VAL A 338 8.06 -10.79 11.77
C VAL A 338 9.48 -10.66 12.30
N ASP A 339 9.67 -9.80 13.28
CA ASP A 339 10.99 -9.50 13.84
C ASP A 339 11.69 -10.74 14.43
N ASP A 340 13.01 -10.76 14.31
CA ASP A 340 13.83 -11.88 14.78
C ASP A 340 13.82 -12.02 16.31
N SER A 341 13.58 -10.96 17.06
CA SER A 341 13.49 -11.01 18.53
C SER A 341 12.39 -11.97 19.04
N LEU A 342 11.38 -12.23 18.21
CA LEU A 342 10.32 -13.19 18.53
C LEU A 342 10.72 -14.66 18.38
N ALA A 343 11.91 -14.95 17.85
CA ALA A 343 12.43 -16.31 17.73
C ALA A 343 12.89 -16.90 19.08
N ASP A 344 13.24 -16.04 20.03
CA ASP A 344 13.73 -16.47 21.35
C ASP A 344 12.62 -16.57 22.41
N ILE A 345 11.39 -16.17 22.07
CA ILE A 345 10.24 -16.19 22.97
C ILE A 345 9.35 -17.37 22.59
N THR A 346 9.07 -18.24 23.54
CA THR A 346 8.26 -19.44 23.32
C THR A 346 6.98 -19.43 24.13
N THR A 347 5.93 -20.02 23.59
CA THR A 347 4.68 -20.30 24.31
C THR A 347 4.30 -21.76 24.14
N ASP A 348 3.54 -22.29 25.10
CA ASP A 348 2.89 -23.58 25.05
C ASP A 348 1.41 -23.43 25.37
N PHE A 349 0.60 -23.36 24.32
CA PHE A 349 -0.85 -23.12 24.38
C PHE A 349 -1.59 -24.29 23.72
N THR A 350 -1.40 -25.49 24.26
CA THR A 350 -1.86 -26.74 23.64
C THR A 350 -3.27 -27.17 24.08
N GLU A 351 -3.76 -26.73 25.21
CA GLU A 351 -4.97 -27.30 25.84
C GLU A 351 -6.27 -26.53 25.58
N ASP A 352 -6.22 -25.35 24.98
CA ASP A 352 -7.41 -24.57 24.71
C ASP A 352 -8.08 -24.96 23.38
N THR A 353 -9.39 -25.21 23.46
CA THR A 353 -10.26 -25.49 22.32
C THR A 353 -10.92 -24.24 21.75
N THR A 354 -10.66 -23.05 22.31
CA THR A 354 -11.22 -21.79 21.86
C THR A 354 -10.81 -21.51 20.42
N ALA A 355 -11.78 -21.15 19.59
CA ALA A 355 -11.54 -20.72 18.22
C ALA A 355 -11.09 -19.26 18.20
N TYR A 356 -9.83 -19.01 17.87
CA TYR A 356 -9.28 -17.67 17.63
C TYR A 356 -9.20 -17.43 16.13
N THR A 357 -9.37 -16.19 15.72
CA THR A 357 -9.07 -15.79 14.35
C THR A 357 -7.56 -15.63 14.14
N ILE A 358 -7.13 -15.60 12.89
CA ILE A 358 -5.72 -15.37 12.56
C ILE A 358 -5.24 -14.04 13.16
N VAL A 359 -6.07 -12.98 13.07
CA VAL A 359 -5.72 -11.67 13.60
C VAL A 359 -5.63 -11.66 15.13
N ASP A 360 -6.47 -12.42 15.85
CA ASP A 360 -6.37 -12.55 17.31
C ASP A 360 -5.04 -13.18 17.71
N VAL A 361 -4.62 -14.24 16.99
CA VAL A 361 -3.34 -14.92 17.24
C VAL A 361 -2.16 -13.98 16.99
N LEU A 362 -2.18 -13.22 15.89
CA LEU A 362 -1.12 -12.25 15.59
C LEU A 362 -1.06 -11.12 16.63
N GLN A 363 -2.22 -10.65 17.11
CA GLN A 363 -2.30 -9.68 18.20
C GLN A 363 -1.72 -10.24 19.50
N MET A 364 -2.09 -11.48 19.87
CA MET A 364 -1.54 -12.15 21.07
C MET A 364 -0.03 -12.32 20.98
N VAL A 365 0.49 -12.71 19.81
CA VAL A 365 1.95 -12.80 19.56
C VAL A 365 2.62 -11.45 19.74
N ALA A 366 2.11 -10.40 19.09
CA ALA A 366 2.69 -9.06 19.18
C ALA A 366 2.67 -8.53 20.63
N HIS A 367 1.56 -8.67 21.31
CA HIS A 367 1.40 -8.26 22.71
C HIS A 367 2.36 -9.00 23.64
N MET A 368 2.41 -10.35 23.58
CA MET A 368 3.36 -11.13 24.38
C MET A 368 4.81 -10.82 24.02
N GLY A 369 5.10 -10.58 22.73
CA GLY A 369 6.43 -10.20 22.24
C GLY A 369 6.86 -8.79 22.59
N CYS A 370 5.97 -7.96 23.21
CA CYS A 370 6.18 -6.53 23.43
C CYS A 370 6.48 -5.76 22.13
N CYS A 371 5.90 -6.21 21.03
CA CYS A 371 5.98 -5.63 19.69
C CYS A 371 4.71 -4.83 19.35
N VAL A 372 4.80 -4.02 18.31
CA VAL A 372 3.65 -3.39 17.67
C VAL A 372 3.23 -4.19 16.45
N PHE A 373 1.92 -4.25 16.20
CA PHE A 373 1.31 -4.90 15.06
C PHE A 373 0.61 -3.84 14.20
N TYR A 374 0.98 -3.74 12.92
CA TYR A 374 0.44 -2.72 12.02
C TYR A 374 0.73 -3.05 10.56
N GLN A 375 0.07 -2.36 9.61
CA GLN A 375 0.46 -2.30 8.21
C GLN A 375 1.16 -0.98 7.92
N ASP A 376 2.33 -1.04 7.27
CA ASP A 376 3.01 0.16 6.81
C ASP A 376 2.41 0.70 5.49
N ARG A 377 2.84 1.88 5.06
CA ARG A 377 2.34 2.52 3.83
C ARG A 377 2.76 1.82 2.54
N GLY A 378 3.74 0.94 2.59
CA GLY A 378 4.07 0.03 1.49
C GLY A 378 3.08 -1.12 1.36
N GLY A 379 2.18 -1.29 2.33
CA GLY A 379 1.23 -2.40 2.40
C GLY A 379 1.83 -3.66 3.03
N MET A 380 3.00 -3.55 3.68
CA MET A 380 3.64 -4.63 4.41
C MET A 380 3.08 -4.71 5.82
N VAL A 381 2.63 -5.87 6.25
CA VAL A 381 2.15 -6.11 7.62
C VAL A 381 3.33 -6.47 8.51
N ARG A 382 3.47 -5.78 9.64
CA ARG A 382 4.64 -5.88 10.52
C ARG A 382 4.29 -6.26 11.93
N ILE A 383 5.13 -7.11 12.53
CA ILE A 383 5.20 -7.34 13.96
C ILE A 383 6.65 -7.13 14.37
N GLU A 384 6.94 -6.00 15.01
CA GLU A 384 8.31 -5.58 15.35
C GLU A 384 8.31 -4.70 16.62
N PRO A 385 9.43 -4.56 17.33
CA PRO A 385 9.55 -3.60 18.42
C PRO A 385 9.24 -2.18 17.95
N HIS A 386 8.54 -1.40 18.78
CA HIS A 386 8.27 0.01 18.46
C HIS A 386 9.58 0.81 18.42
N ASN A 387 9.82 1.52 17.31
CA ASN A 387 10.93 2.44 17.21
C ASN A 387 10.60 3.74 17.97
N GLU A 388 11.29 4.00 19.08
CA GLU A 388 11.08 5.17 19.93
C GLU A 388 11.98 6.36 19.53
N GLU A 389 12.70 6.28 18.41
CA GLU A 389 13.50 7.40 17.91
C GLU A 389 12.58 8.54 17.48
N ILE A 390 12.94 9.76 17.91
CA ILE A 390 12.21 10.95 17.51
C ILE A 390 12.56 11.31 16.06
N THR A 391 11.54 11.56 15.25
CA THR A 391 11.70 12.07 13.89
C THR A 391 12.11 13.55 13.92
N ASP A 392 12.59 14.06 12.80
CA ASP A 392 12.95 15.48 12.62
C ASP A 392 11.72 16.40 12.41
N TYR A 393 10.51 15.93 12.78
CA TYR A 393 9.27 16.66 12.58
C TYR A 393 8.71 17.26 13.87
N VAL A 394 8.36 18.55 13.77
CA VAL A 394 7.79 19.31 14.89
C VAL A 394 6.44 19.88 14.52
N ILE A 395 5.39 19.52 15.25
CA ILE A 395 4.11 20.25 15.18
C ILE A 395 4.21 21.46 16.10
N ASN A 396 4.58 22.59 15.51
CA ASN A 396 4.68 23.87 16.19
C ASN A 396 3.39 24.69 16.02
N ARG A 397 3.32 25.87 16.62
CA ARG A 397 2.15 26.78 16.56
C ARG A 397 1.75 27.20 15.14
N PHE A 398 2.68 27.20 14.18
CA PHE A 398 2.39 27.59 12.79
C PHE A 398 1.81 26.42 11.96
N ARG A 399 2.06 25.20 12.40
CA ARG A 399 1.50 23.98 11.81
C ARG A 399 0.22 23.52 12.50
N SER A 400 -0.10 24.03 13.69
CA SER A 400 -1.32 23.70 14.43
C SER A 400 -2.47 24.63 14.06
N TYR A 401 -3.66 24.07 13.80
CA TYR A 401 -4.89 24.86 13.62
C TYR A 401 -5.54 25.21 14.95
N THR A 402 -5.38 24.33 15.94
CA THR A 402 -5.86 24.51 17.31
C THR A 402 -4.71 24.28 18.29
N HIS A 403 -4.83 24.85 19.51
CA HIS A 403 -3.88 24.47 20.54
C HIS A 403 -4.03 22.99 20.88
N PRO A 404 -2.91 22.23 21.03
CA PRO A 404 -2.99 20.82 21.42
C PRO A 404 -3.70 20.65 22.76
N GLU A 405 -4.58 19.65 22.84
CA GLU A 405 -5.26 19.28 24.08
C GLU A 405 -4.46 18.15 24.76
N ILE A 406 -4.16 18.33 26.06
CA ILE A 406 -3.47 17.33 26.88
C ILE A 406 -4.46 16.74 27.86
N THR A 407 -4.70 15.46 27.73
CA THR A 407 -5.53 14.67 28.67
C THR A 407 -4.62 13.88 29.60
N ILE A 408 -4.95 13.86 30.89
CA ILE A 408 -4.20 13.13 31.91
C ILE A 408 -5.08 11.99 32.46
N SER A 409 -4.63 10.75 32.29
CA SER A 409 -5.28 9.57 32.87
C SER A 409 -5.00 9.46 34.36
N LYS A 410 -5.78 8.63 35.06
CA LYS A 410 -5.54 8.33 36.46
C LYS A 410 -4.15 7.71 36.66
N PRO A 411 -3.58 7.84 37.90
CA PRO A 411 -2.32 7.18 38.23
C PRO A 411 -2.40 5.67 38.02
N LEU A 412 -1.32 5.05 37.61
CA LEU A 412 -1.18 3.61 37.47
C LEU A 412 -0.59 3.05 38.76
N ARG A 413 -1.42 2.40 39.58
CA ARG A 413 -0.96 1.78 40.83
C ARG A 413 -0.13 0.52 40.57
N ALA A 414 -0.59 -0.32 39.69
CA ALA A 414 0.08 -1.56 39.35
C ALA A 414 -0.36 -2.07 37.98
N VAL A 415 0.47 -2.91 37.39
CA VAL A 415 0.10 -3.76 36.24
C VAL A 415 0.00 -5.20 36.72
N SER A 416 -1.13 -5.85 36.46
CA SER A 416 -1.41 -7.23 36.83
C SER A 416 -1.61 -8.07 35.57
N VAL A 417 -0.72 -9.02 35.34
CA VAL A 417 -0.71 -9.89 34.17
C VAL A 417 -1.09 -11.31 34.58
N SER A 418 -2.14 -11.83 33.98
CA SER A 418 -2.54 -13.22 34.16
C SER A 418 -1.65 -14.14 33.28
N TYR A 419 -1.28 -15.31 33.80
CA TYR A 419 -0.52 -16.32 33.07
C TYR A 419 -0.85 -17.74 33.57
N GLY A 420 -0.63 -18.74 32.71
CA GLY A 420 -0.93 -20.12 33.04
C GLY A 420 -2.35 -20.32 33.59
N GLU A 421 -2.55 -21.34 34.43
CA GLU A 421 -3.83 -21.63 35.04
C GLU A 421 -4.10 -20.70 36.25
N ASN A 422 -4.66 -19.50 36.00
CA ASN A 422 -5.09 -18.54 37.04
C ASN A 422 -3.97 -17.98 37.94
N LEU A 423 -2.73 -17.99 37.46
CA LEU A 423 -1.63 -17.30 38.14
C LEU A 423 -1.61 -15.82 37.74
N THR A 424 -1.03 -14.99 38.58
CA THR A 424 -0.96 -13.55 38.32
C THR A 424 0.38 -13.00 38.79
N GLU A 425 1.06 -12.28 37.91
CA GLU A 425 2.22 -11.45 38.23
C GLU A 425 1.77 -10.02 38.37
N THR A 426 2.11 -9.36 39.46
CA THR A 426 1.73 -7.97 39.72
C THR A 426 2.96 -7.11 39.90
N LEU A 427 3.15 -6.13 39.00
CA LEU A 427 4.19 -5.12 39.06
C LEU A 427 3.63 -3.84 39.73
N PRO A 428 4.05 -3.47 40.95
CA PRO A 428 3.70 -2.18 41.54
C PRO A 428 4.37 -1.02 40.77
N VAL A 429 3.65 0.08 40.54
CA VAL A 429 4.14 1.27 39.82
C VAL A 429 4.08 2.50 40.75
N GLU A 430 2.89 2.86 41.23
CA GLU A 430 2.67 4.00 42.13
C GLU A 430 1.91 3.57 43.40
N ALA A 431 1.95 4.42 44.42
CA ALA A 431 1.26 4.11 45.72
C ALA A 431 -0.27 4.13 45.56
N GLN A 432 -0.80 4.93 44.65
CA GLN A 432 -2.23 5.11 44.45
C GLN A 432 -2.58 5.04 42.97
N GLY A 433 -3.84 4.78 42.65
CA GLY A 433 -4.32 4.76 41.26
C GLY A 433 -5.05 3.48 40.91
N GLU A 434 -5.19 3.24 39.63
CA GLU A 434 -5.88 2.07 39.10
C GLU A 434 -4.88 0.92 38.82
N VAL A 435 -5.39 -0.30 38.81
CA VAL A 435 -4.65 -1.49 38.40
C VAL A 435 -5.00 -1.76 36.93
N GLN A 436 -3.99 -1.78 36.07
CA GLN A 436 -4.16 -2.26 34.71
C GLN A 436 -4.07 -3.79 34.72
N THR A 437 -5.13 -4.46 34.34
CA THR A 437 -5.13 -5.91 34.13
C THR A 437 -4.81 -6.23 32.68
N VAL A 438 -3.99 -7.25 32.46
CA VAL A 438 -3.59 -7.77 31.18
C VAL A 438 -3.87 -9.27 31.13
N SER A 439 -4.55 -9.72 30.10
CA SER A 439 -4.78 -11.13 29.82
C SER A 439 -4.32 -11.44 28.40
N ASN A 440 -3.54 -12.48 28.24
CA ASN A 440 -3.12 -13.01 26.96
C ASN A 440 -2.78 -14.49 27.16
N GLU A 441 -3.53 -15.34 26.48
CA GLU A 441 -3.46 -16.79 26.65
C GLU A 441 -2.09 -17.39 26.29
N PHE A 442 -1.28 -16.68 25.51
CA PHE A 442 0.08 -17.11 25.18
C PHE A 442 1.08 -16.89 26.32
N ILE A 443 0.74 -16.13 27.34
CA ILE A 443 1.62 -15.89 28.48
C ILE A 443 1.50 -17.05 29.47
N ASN A 444 2.51 -17.95 29.47
CA ASN A 444 2.48 -19.17 30.30
C ASN A 444 3.45 -19.11 31.47
N THR A 445 4.42 -18.21 31.46
CA THR A 445 5.46 -18.14 32.49
C THR A 445 5.44 -16.82 33.24
N ALA A 446 5.88 -16.85 34.52
CA ALA A 446 6.05 -15.62 35.30
C ALA A 446 7.07 -14.65 34.69
N ALA A 447 8.08 -15.18 33.98
CA ALA A 447 9.08 -14.35 33.30
C ALA A 447 8.45 -13.54 32.16
N ASP A 448 7.60 -14.16 31.35
CA ASP A 448 6.88 -13.50 30.27
C ASP A 448 5.85 -12.50 30.83
N ALA A 449 5.09 -12.90 31.85
CA ALA A 449 4.16 -12.00 32.54
C ALA A 449 4.87 -10.74 33.07
N LYS A 450 6.04 -10.90 33.66
CA LYS A 450 6.87 -9.79 34.16
C LYS A 450 7.39 -8.90 33.00
N ARG A 451 7.82 -9.50 31.87
CA ARG A 451 8.24 -8.75 30.67
C ARG A 451 7.10 -7.87 30.15
N VAL A 452 5.91 -8.45 29.96
CA VAL A 452 4.72 -7.73 29.51
C VAL A 452 4.27 -6.67 30.53
N ALA A 453 4.32 -6.98 31.83
CA ALA A 453 4.01 -6.01 32.88
C ALA A 453 4.95 -4.80 32.84
N ASN A 454 6.26 -5.01 32.67
CA ASN A 454 7.24 -3.93 32.55
C ASN A 454 6.95 -3.06 31.33
N ARG A 455 6.76 -3.65 30.14
CA ARG A 455 6.42 -2.91 28.92
C ARG A 455 5.14 -2.11 29.07
N THR A 456 4.11 -2.71 29.65
CA THR A 456 2.82 -2.04 29.91
C THR A 456 3.00 -0.86 30.86
N ALA A 457 3.75 -1.05 31.95
CA ALA A 457 4.05 0.03 32.89
C ALA A 457 4.84 1.16 32.22
N ASP A 458 5.85 0.84 31.42
CA ASP A 458 6.68 1.83 30.70
C ASP A 458 5.85 2.69 29.75
N VAL A 459 4.91 2.09 29.01
CA VAL A 459 4.02 2.83 28.10
C VAL A 459 2.98 3.66 28.88
N LEU A 460 2.44 3.13 29.99
CA LEU A 460 1.31 3.77 30.70
C LEU A 460 1.73 4.76 31.79
N LYS A 461 2.93 4.66 32.35
CA LYS A 461 3.40 5.55 33.44
C LYS A 461 3.37 7.04 33.10
N GLY A 462 3.52 7.38 31.81
CA GLY A 462 3.51 8.77 31.34
C GLY A 462 2.15 9.47 31.53
N ARG A 463 1.04 8.73 31.61
CA ARG A 463 -0.34 9.18 31.90
C ARG A 463 -0.89 10.25 30.97
N LYS A 464 -0.11 10.82 30.08
CA LYS A 464 -0.50 11.95 29.25
C LYS A 464 -0.70 11.51 27.81
N THR A 465 -1.87 11.87 27.28
CA THR A 465 -2.13 11.83 25.86
C THR A 465 -2.29 13.26 25.34
N ILE A 466 -1.89 13.47 24.09
CA ILE A 466 -2.00 14.77 23.43
C ILE A 466 -2.70 14.57 22.09
N SER A 467 -3.61 15.47 21.77
CA SER A 467 -4.32 15.46 20.49
C SER A 467 -4.44 16.88 19.92
N GLY A 468 -4.64 16.97 18.62
CA GLY A 468 -4.81 18.26 17.98
C GLY A 468 -5.07 18.16 16.49
N GLU A 469 -5.36 19.33 15.92
CA GLU A 469 -5.53 19.49 14.48
C GLU A 469 -4.32 20.23 13.93
N PHE A 470 -3.79 19.75 12.82
CA PHE A 470 -2.59 20.32 12.23
C PHE A 470 -2.68 20.42 10.72
N ARG A 471 -1.82 21.26 10.17
CA ARG A 471 -1.58 21.31 8.73
C ARG A 471 -0.99 19.99 8.29
N ALA A 472 -1.77 19.21 7.56
CA ALA A 472 -1.43 17.84 7.22
C ALA A 472 -0.05 17.72 6.57
N ASP A 473 0.77 16.85 7.13
CA ASP A 473 2.00 16.40 6.50
C ASP A 473 1.86 14.90 6.22
N PRO A 474 1.68 14.52 4.95
CA PRO A 474 1.39 13.14 4.61
C PRO A 474 2.59 12.18 4.81
N ARG A 475 3.72 12.67 5.25
CA ARG A 475 4.88 11.84 5.65
C ARG A 475 4.67 11.09 6.97
N LEU A 476 3.79 11.64 7.84
CA LEU A 476 3.55 11.06 9.16
C LEU A 476 2.60 9.87 9.08
N SER A 477 2.83 8.88 9.94
CA SER A 477 2.00 7.69 10.12
C SER A 477 1.77 7.41 11.60
N ALA A 478 0.80 6.56 11.91
CA ALA A 478 0.71 5.99 13.25
C ALA A 478 2.04 5.33 13.61
N LEU A 479 2.41 5.35 14.90
CA LEU A 479 3.68 4.90 15.51
C LEU A 479 4.89 5.82 15.28
N ASP A 480 4.82 6.85 14.42
CA ASP A 480 5.89 7.85 14.36
C ASP A 480 6.00 8.61 15.69
N VAL A 481 7.24 8.91 16.09
CA VAL A 481 7.52 9.71 17.28
C VAL A 481 7.95 11.10 16.87
N ILE A 482 7.16 12.11 17.25
CA ILE A 482 7.33 13.50 16.85
C ILE A 482 7.48 14.43 18.05
N SER A 483 7.91 15.67 17.80
CA SER A 483 7.83 16.75 18.78
C SER A 483 6.56 17.57 18.58
N VAL A 484 5.85 17.85 19.66
CA VAL A 484 4.66 18.73 19.66
C VAL A 484 4.90 19.89 20.61
N GLU A 485 4.98 21.09 20.04
CA GLU A 485 5.15 22.34 20.80
C GLU A 485 3.87 22.66 21.61
N SER A 486 4.03 22.94 22.86
CA SER A 486 3.00 23.52 23.70
C SER A 486 3.51 24.76 24.41
N LYS A 487 2.60 25.54 25.04
CA LYS A 487 2.99 26.79 25.73
C LYS A 487 4.10 26.63 26.78
N TYR A 488 4.21 25.46 27.39
CA TYR A 488 5.09 25.25 28.55
C TYR A 488 6.20 24.21 28.31
N ALA A 489 6.11 23.41 27.26
CA ALA A 489 7.09 22.37 26.96
C ALA A 489 6.93 21.87 25.51
N ASP A 490 8.01 21.36 24.96
CA ASP A 490 7.98 20.51 23.78
C ASP A 490 7.80 19.06 24.22
N ASN A 491 6.76 18.44 23.74
CA ASN A 491 6.39 17.08 24.12
C ASN A 491 6.85 16.09 23.07
N LYS A 492 7.59 15.07 23.47
CA LYS A 492 7.89 13.90 22.63
C LYS A 492 6.63 13.01 22.60
N VAL A 493 6.07 12.78 21.42
CA VAL A 493 4.78 12.13 21.23
C VAL A 493 4.90 10.94 20.28
N ALA A 494 4.54 9.75 20.75
CA ALA A 494 4.30 8.60 19.88
C ALA A 494 2.85 8.68 19.39
N ILE A 495 2.67 8.84 18.09
CA ILE A 495 1.35 8.93 17.43
C ILE A 495 0.67 7.57 17.53
N THR A 496 -0.52 7.51 18.12
CA THR A 496 -1.34 6.29 18.14
C THR A 496 -2.48 6.32 17.17
N GLU A 497 -2.89 7.52 16.75
CA GLU A 497 -3.94 7.73 15.75
C GLU A 497 -3.63 8.97 14.93
N ILE A 498 -3.82 8.88 13.62
CA ILE A 498 -3.69 9.99 12.70
C ILE A 498 -4.77 9.90 11.62
N THR A 499 -5.38 11.03 11.29
CA THR A 499 -6.40 11.09 10.24
C THR A 499 -6.11 12.26 9.31
N TYR A 500 -6.17 12.00 8.01
CA TYR A 500 -6.06 12.98 6.95
C TYR A 500 -7.40 13.16 6.26
N THR A 501 -7.80 14.41 6.02
CA THR A 501 -9.04 14.73 5.30
C THR A 501 -8.81 15.78 4.25
N THR A 502 -9.52 15.66 3.14
CA THR A 502 -9.65 16.77 2.18
C THR A 502 -11.04 17.36 2.25
N SER A 503 -11.10 18.68 2.33
CA SER A 503 -12.35 19.42 2.26
C SER A 503 -12.13 20.72 1.50
N GLY A 504 -12.80 20.88 0.37
CA GLY A 504 -12.73 22.10 -0.44
C GLY A 504 -11.32 22.46 -0.94
N GLY A 505 -10.44 21.47 -1.11
CA GLY A 505 -9.07 21.67 -1.56
C GLY A 505 -8.04 21.87 -0.45
N ALA A 506 -8.45 21.93 0.81
CA ALA A 506 -7.55 21.94 1.95
C ALA A 506 -7.23 20.50 2.41
N PHE A 507 -5.96 20.25 2.70
CA PHE A 507 -5.50 19.00 3.28
C PHE A 507 -5.24 19.20 4.77
N LYS A 508 -6.06 18.57 5.62
CA LYS A 508 -6.07 18.73 7.06
C LYS A 508 -5.72 17.42 7.74
N GLY A 509 -4.95 17.49 8.83
CA GLY A 509 -4.62 16.36 9.68
C GLY A 509 -5.16 16.53 11.10
N THR A 510 -5.55 15.42 11.71
CA THR A 510 -5.75 15.29 13.16
C THR A 510 -4.84 14.20 13.69
N TYR A 511 -4.37 14.35 14.90
CA TYR A 511 -3.55 13.33 15.55
C TYR A 511 -3.96 13.14 17.02
N SER A 512 -3.72 11.94 17.51
CA SER A 512 -3.71 11.60 18.93
C SER A 512 -2.50 10.73 19.23
N GLY A 513 -1.88 10.91 20.38
CA GLY A 513 -0.68 10.15 20.73
C GLY A 513 -0.36 10.21 22.21
N ARG A 514 0.58 9.36 22.65
CA ARG A 514 1.10 9.35 24.01
C ARG A 514 2.33 10.22 24.12
N ILE A 515 2.40 11.00 25.18
CA ILE A 515 3.64 11.69 25.56
C ILE A 515 4.57 10.63 26.14
N VAL A 516 5.74 10.46 25.50
CA VAL A 516 6.79 9.49 25.85
C VAL A 516 8.07 10.23 26.26
N GLY A 517 8.74 9.73 27.31
CA GLY A 517 9.96 10.36 27.82
C GLY A 517 9.90 10.73 29.27
#